data_92645914dd2a33a92b10ac9360c1414a
#
_entry.id   92645914dd2a33a92b10ac9360c1414a
#
_cell.length_a   1.000
_cell.length_b   1.000
_cell.length_c   1.000
_cell.angle_alpha   90.00
_cell.angle_beta   90.00
_cell.angle_gamma   90.00
#
_symmetry.space_group_name_H-M   'P 1'
#
loop_
_entity.id
_entity.type
_entity.pdbx_description
1 polymer ?
#
loop_
_entity_poly.entity_id
_entity_poly.type
_entity_poly.pdbx_seq_one_letter_code
_entity_poly.pdbx_strand_id
1 'polypeptide(L)'
;MDQHVTPAGRSVLDELDLDPSYVVKAKLALRIAQSITEMGLSQREAAARMPINQPKLSLLTRGKLDDISQAKLEECLRALGHDIEIGISRRHEGAGKIVVREVA
;
A
#
# COMPACT_ATOMS: atom_id res chain seq x y z
N MET A 1 9.43 23.89 -11.24
CA MET A 1 8.84 22.59 -11.49
C MET A 1 7.35 22.63 -11.24
N ASP A 2 6.63 22.11 -12.14
CA ASP A 2 5.20 22.07 -11.97
C ASP A 2 4.79 21.05 -10.93
N GLN A 3 3.97 21.48 -9.98
CA GLN A 3 3.46 20.60 -8.95
C GLN A 3 2.12 20.05 -9.39
N HIS A 4 2.06 18.77 -9.54
CA HIS A 4 0.78 18.14 -9.80
C HIS A 4 -0.07 18.21 -8.54
N VAL A 5 -1.17 18.93 -8.59
CA VAL A 5 -2.06 19.09 -7.44
C VAL A 5 -3.11 18.00 -7.47
N THR A 6 -3.07 17.13 -6.48
CA THR A 6 -4.05 16.07 -6.35
C THR A 6 -5.20 16.53 -5.48
N PRO A 7 -6.46 16.41 -5.94
CA PRO A 7 -7.62 16.75 -5.11
C PRO A 7 -7.60 15.97 -3.79
N ALA A 8 -8.22 16.56 -2.77
CA ALA A 8 -8.32 15.94 -1.47
C ALA A 8 -8.94 14.54 -1.59
N GLY A 9 -8.33 13.55 -0.95
CA GLY A 9 -8.79 12.17 -0.97
C GLY A 9 -8.33 11.35 -2.16
N ARG A 10 -7.58 11.94 -3.09
CA ARG A 10 -7.02 11.22 -4.23
C ARG A 10 -5.50 11.23 -4.17
N SER A 11 -4.88 10.14 -4.55
CA SER A 11 -3.44 10.06 -4.69
C SER A 11 -3.05 10.21 -6.16
N VAL A 12 -1.77 10.49 -6.40
CA VAL A 12 -1.22 10.55 -7.76
C VAL A 12 -1.46 9.22 -8.48
N LEU A 13 -1.41 8.10 -7.76
CA LEU A 13 -1.62 6.79 -8.36
C LEU A 13 -3.01 6.64 -8.97
N ASP A 14 -4.02 7.32 -8.43
CA ASP A 14 -5.38 7.26 -8.96
C ASP A 14 -5.52 8.01 -10.28
N GLU A 15 -4.61 8.94 -10.56
CA GLU A 15 -4.66 9.75 -11.77
C GLU A 15 -3.80 9.17 -12.90
N LEU A 16 -3.01 8.16 -12.60
CA LEU A 16 -2.23 7.46 -13.61
C LEU A 16 -3.05 6.33 -14.21
N ASP A 17 -2.86 6.08 -15.49
CA ASP A 17 -3.55 4.98 -16.18
C ASP A 17 -2.82 3.66 -15.90
N LEU A 18 -2.99 3.16 -14.70
CA LEU A 18 -2.35 1.95 -14.21
C LEU A 18 -3.38 0.87 -13.97
N ASP A 19 -2.92 -0.38 -13.97
CA ASP A 19 -3.76 -1.51 -13.60
C ASP A 19 -4.30 -1.30 -12.18
N PRO A 20 -5.63 -1.40 -11.98
CA PRO A 20 -6.22 -1.18 -10.66
C PRO A 20 -5.64 -2.06 -9.55
N SER A 21 -5.29 -3.31 -9.85
CA SER A 21 -4.71 -4.21 -8.85
C SER A 21 -3.31 -3.74 -8.44
N TYR A 22 -2.54 -3.20 -9.38
CA TYR A 22 -1.24 -2.62 -9.06
C TYR A 22 -1.41 -1.38 -8.18
N VAL A 23 -2.39 -0.53 -8.48
CA VAL A 23 -2.64 0.67 -7.67
C VAL A 23 -2.92 0.31 -6.21
N VAL A 24 -3.75 -0.69 -5.96
CA VAL A 24 -4.04 -1.15 -4.62
C VAL A 24 -2.76 -1.63 -3.92
N LYS A 25 -1.99 -2.49 -4.59
CA LYS A 25 -0.73 -2.98 -4.04
C LYS A 25 0.25 -1.85 -3.77
N ALA A 26 0.36 -0.90 -4.70
CA ALA A 26 1.28 0.22 -4.56
C ALA A 26 0.94 1.08 -3.35
N LYS A 27 -0.33 1.33 -3.10
CA LYS A 27 -0.76 2.11 -1.93
C LYS A 27 -0.43 1.37 -0.63
N LEU A 28 -0.66 0.07 -0.59
CA LEU A 28 -0.29 -0.74 0.58
C LEU A 28 1.22 -0.74 0.80
N ALA A 29 1.99 -0.89 -0.26
CA ALA A 29 3.44 -0.88 -0.20
C ALA A 29 3.99 0.48 0.27
N LEU A 30 3.42 1.56 -0.21
CA LEU A 30 3.78 2.91 0.24
C LEU A 30 3.55 3.07 1.73
N ARG A 31 2.42 2.59 2.22
CA ARG A 31 2.12 2.69 3.65
C ARG A 31 3.08 1.86 4.49
N ILE A 32 3.48 0.69 3.99
CA ILE A 32 4.50 -0.13 4.66
C ILE A 32 5.82 0.65 4.74
N ALA A 33 6.26 1.22 3.62
CA ALA A 33 7.50 2.00 3.57
C ALA A 33 7.47 3.19 4.52
N GLN A 34 6.35 3.90 4.57
CA GLN A 34 6.15 5.02 5.50
C GLN A 34 6.27 4.57 6.94
N SER A 35 5.65 3.44 7.27
CA SER A 35 5.69 2.92 8.64
C SER A 35 7.10 2.52 9.07
N ILE A 36 7.85 1.91 8.18
CA ILE A 36 9.25 1.55 8.44
C ILE A 36 10.05 2.81 8.77
N THR A 37 9.86 3.88 8.00
CA THR A 37 10.52 5.16 8.23
C THR A 37 10.07 5.78 9.56
N GLU A 38 8.79 5.79 9.83
CA GLU A 38 8.24 6.35 11.07
C GLU A 38 8.75 5.61 12.30
N MET A 39 8.91 4.31 12.19
CA MET A 39 9.40 3.47 13.29
C MET A 39 10.93 3.51 13.43
N GLY A 40 11.62 4.13 12.49
CA GLY A 40 13.07 4.21 12.50
C GLY A 40 13.76 2.87 12.26
N LEU A 41 13.12 1.96 11.53
CA LEU A 41 13.65 0.63 11.32
C LEU A 41 14.53 0.58 10.07
N SER A 42 15.61 -0.21 10.14
CA SER A 42 16.33 -0.62 8.95
C SER A 42 15.50 -1.65 8.19
N GLN A 43 15.85 -1.91 6.92
CA GLN A 43 15.18 -2.97 6.17
C GLN A 43 15.33 -4.33 6.84
N ARG A 44 16.49 -4.59 7.43
CA ARG A 44 16.73 -5.85 8.15
C ARG A 44 15.81 -5.98 9.36
N GLU A 45 15.70 -4.91 10.14
CA GLU A 45 14.82 -4.90 11.32
C GLU A 45 13.35 -5.02 10.91
N ALA A 46 12.97 -4.31 9.86
CA ALA A 46 11.59 -4.35 9.36
C ALA A 46 11.22 -5.76 8.87
N ALA A 47 12.12 -6.37 8.08
CA ALA A 47 11.88 -7.72 7.57
C ALA A 47 11.73 -8.74 8.71
N ALA A 48 12.47 -8.55 9.80
CA ALA A 48 12.37 -9.44 10.96
C ALA A 48 10.99 -9.39 11.63
N ARG A 49 10.25 -8.30 11.43
CA ARG A 49 8.91 -8.12 12.03
C ARG A 49 7.79 -8.56 11.10
N MET A 50 8.06 -8.73 9.84
CA MET A 50 7.05 -9.00 8.83
C MET A 50 7.22 -10.41 8.24
N PRO A 51 6.16 -10.99 7.66
CA PRO A 51 6.23 -12.34 7.08
C PRO A 51 6.84 -12.34 5.68
N ILE A 52 7.92 -11.58 5.48
CA ILE A 52 8.68 -11.55 4.23
C ILE A 52 10.16 -11.45 4.56
N ASN A 53 11.02 -11.87 3.63
CA ASN A 53 12.45 -11.75 3.81
C ASN A 53 12.94 -10.39 3.34
N GLN A 54 14.19 -10.07 3.67
CA GLN A 54 14.78 -8.77 3.33
C GLN A 54 14.85 -8.52 1.81
N PRO A 55 15.25 -9.49 0.97
CA PRO A 55 15.23 -9.25 -0.48
C PRO A 55 13.85 -8.90 -1.01
N LYS A 56 12.80 -9.56 -0.52
CA LYS A 56 11.43 -9.25 -0.94
C LYS A 56 11.01 -7.88 -0.46
N LEU A 57 11.38 -7.49 0.75
CA LEU A 57 11.11 -6.14 1.26
C LEU A 57 11.80 -5.10 0.40
N SER A 58 13.04 -5.34 -0.01
CA SER A 58 13.76 -4.44 -0.89
C SER A 58 13.03 -4.23 -2.22
N LEU A 59 12.50 -5.30 -2.80
CA LEU A 59 11.69 -5.19 -4.03
C LEU A 59 10.43 -4.37 -3.78
N LEU A 60 9.75 -4.64 -2.69
CA LEU A 60 8.51 -3.95 -2.31
C LEU A 60 8.73 -2.44 -2.21
N THR A 61 9.80 -2.02 -1.54
CA THR A 61 10.09 -0.60 -1.35
C THR A 61 10.49 0.11 -2.65
N ARG A 62 10.82 -0.65 -3.69
CA ARG A 62 11.11 -0.11 -5.02
C ARG A 62 9.94 -0.22 -5.98
N GLY A 63 8.77 -0.62 -5.49
CA GLY A 63 7.57 -0.75 -6.32
C GLY A 63 7.53 -2.00 -7.19
N LYS A 64 8.38 -2.98 -6.93
CA LYS A 64 8.38 -4.27 -7.65
C LYS A 64 7.42 -5.22 -6.93
N LEU A 65 6.18 -5.22 -7.36
CA LEU A 65 5.08 -5.86 -6.63
C LEU A 65 4.52 -7.11 -7.30
N ASP A 66 5.11 -7.55 -8.41
CA ASP A 66 4.58 -8.66 -9.20
C ASP A 66 4.52 -9.98 -8.42
N ASP A 67 5.50 -10.22 -7.57
CA ASP A 67 5.63 -11.48 -6.86
C ASP A 67 5.13 -11.42 -5.42
N ILE A 68 4.37 -10.39 -5.08
CA ILE A 68 3.77 -10.29 -3.76
C ILE A 68 2.27 -10.06 -3.89
N SER A 69 1.50 -10.85 -3.16
CA SER A 69 0.04 -10.72 -3.19
C SER A 69 -0.43 -9.56 -2.35
N GLN A 70 -1.62 -9.05 -2.66
CA GLN A 70 -2.27 -8.05 -1.81
C GLN A 70 -2.43 -8.58 -0.38
N ALA A 71 -2.82 -9.84 -0.24
CA ALA A 71 -2.99 -10.45 1.08
C ALA A 71 -1.69 -10.43 1.87
N LYS A 72 -0.55 -10.67 1.22
CA LYS A 72 0.75 -10.63 1.89
C LYS A 72 1.10 -9.21 2.33
N LEU A 73 0.79 -8.22 1.51
CA LEU A 73 1.00 -6.82 1.88
C LEU A 73 0.14 -6.44 3.09
N GLU A 74 -1.10 -6.93 3.12
CA GLU A 74 -1.97 -6.71 4.28
C GLU A 74 -1.41 -7.37 5.54
N GLU A 75 -0.85 -8.57 5.40
CA GLU A 75 -0.19 -9.22 6.54
C GLU A 75 0.99 -8.40 7.06
N CYS A 76 1.77 -7.83 6.14
CA CYS A 76 2.90 -6.98 6.52
C CYS A 76 2.44 -5.76 7.31
N LEU A 77 1.38 -5.10 6.87
CA LEU A 77 0.83 -3.96 7.59
C LEU A 77 0.37 -4.34 8.99
N ARG A 78 -0.35 -5.47 9.10
CA ARG A 78 -0.80 -5.94 10.42
C ARG A 78 0.38 -6.29 11.32
N ALA A 79 1.43 -6.86 10.76
CA ALA A 79 2.64 -7.19 11.53
C ALA A 79 3.33 -5.93 12.06
N LEU A 80 3.20 -4.80 11.37
CA LEU A 80 3.74 -3.51 11.82
C LEU A 80 2.79 -2.77 12.76
N GLY A 81 1.65 -3.35 13.10
CA GLY A 81 0.74 -2.79 14.08
C GLY A 81 -0.44 -2.02 13.48
N HIS A 82 -0.67 -2.12 12.19
CA HIS A 82 -1.82 -1.48 11.56
C HIS A 82 -3.03 -2.39 11.57
N ASP A 83 -4.17 -1.84 11.95
CA ASP A 83 -5.43 -2.50 11.70
C ASP A 83 -5.86 -2.21 10.26
N ILE A 84 -6.50 -3.16 9.64
CA ILE A 84 -7.07 -2.98 8.30
C ILE A 84 -8.59 -3.06 8.44
N GLU A 85 -9.25 -1.99 8.03
CA GLU A 85 -10.71 -1.91 8.04
C GLU A 85 -11.23 -2.12 6.64
N ILE A 86 -12.22 -2.97 6.50
CA ILE A 86 -12.82 -3.24 5.20
C ILE A 86 -14.25 -2.70 5.23
N GLY A 87 -14.48 -1.68 4.41
CA GLY A 87 -15.80 -1.09 4.27
C GLY A 87 -16.41 -1.48 2.93
N ILE A 88 -17.70 -1.74 2.93
CA ILE A 88 -18.44 -2.05 1.70
C ILE A 88 -19.52 -0.99 1.53
N SER A 89 -19.44 -0.25 0.44
CA SER A 89 -20.40 0.80 0.15
C SER A 89 -21.73 0.23 -0.31
N ARG A 90 -22.74 1.10 -0.40
CA ARG A 90 -23.98 0.75 -1.06
C ARG A 90 -23.72 0.50 -2.54
N ARG A 91 -24.59 -0.28 -3.14
CA ARG A 91 -24.54 -0.52 -4.58
C ARG A 91 -24.72 0.79 -5.35
N HIS A 92 -24.02 0.90 -6.45
CA HIS A 92 -24.19 1.97 -7.44
C HIS A 92 -24.24 1.33 -8.82
N GLU A 93 -24.58 2.10 -9.83
CA GLU A 93 -24.53 1.62 -11.20
C GLU A 93 -23.10 1.41 -11.65
N GLY A 94 -22.92 0.37 -12.47
CA GLY A 94 -21.60 0.02 -12.98
C GLY A 94 -20.81 -0.85 -12.03
N ALA A 95 -19.63 -1.23 -12.45
CA ALA A 95 -18.73 -2.06 -11.63
C ALA A 95 -18.14 -1.26 -10.47
N GLY A 96 -17.96 -1.93 -9.35
CA GLY A 96 -17.28 -1.36 -8.20
C GLY A 96 -15.78 -1.48 -8.32
N LYS A 97 -15.09 -0.86 -7.37
CA LYS A 97 -13.64 -0.86 -7.31
C LYS A 97 -13.17 -0.99 -5.87
N ILE A 98 -11.89 -1.36 -5.71
CA ILE A 98 -11.27 -1.36 -4.40
C ILE A 98 -10.55 -0.03 -4.22
N VAL A 99 -10.82 0.63 -3.11
CA VAL A 99 -10.18 1.91 -2.76
C VAL A 99 -9.39 1.72 -1.47
N VAL A 100 -8.12 2.10 -1.51
CA VAL A 100 -7.27 2.11 -0.33
C VAL A 100 -7.18 3.54 0.20
N ARG A 101 -7.46 3.72 1.47
CA ARG A 101 -7.39 5.04 2.11
C ARG A 101 -6.93 4.90 3.54
N GLU A 102 -6.39 5.96 4.10
CA GLU A 102 -6.05 6.00 5.51
C GLU A 102 -7.31 6.19 6.35
N VAL A 103 -7.30 5.60 7.53
CA VAL A 103 -8.39 5.71 8.51
C VAL A 103 -7.81 6.39 9.74
N ALA A 104 -8.50 7.40 10.23
CA ALA A 104 -8.06 8.15 11.40
C ALA A 104 -8.19 7.32 12.69
#